data_a587df78c9b7f24fe2bcae07040f8e45
#
_entry.id   a587df78c9b7f24fe2bcae07040f8e45
#
_cell.length_a   1.000
_cell.length_b   1.000
_cell.length_c   1.000
_cell.angle_alpha   90.00
_cell.angle_beta   90.00
_cell.angle_gamma   90.00
#
_symmetry.space_group_name_H-M   'P 1'
#
loop_
_entity.id
_entity.type
_entity.pdbx_description
1 polymer ?
#
loop_
_entity_poly.entity_id
_entity_poly.type
_entity_poly.pdbx_seq_one_letter_code
_entity_poly.pdbx_strand_id
1 'polypeptide(L)'
;TFGSARWAEGRDLRKSGLLKPAGVFLGQAQGSYLRHDGPDHVMAFAPTRSGKGVGLVVPTLLSWPHSVLVHDIKGENWQLTSGWRSEFSHCLRFDPTDVASAHFNPLMEVRRGPCEVRDVQNIADILVDPQGKLGDLGHWVDKANSLLVGVILHVLYAEREKTLARVASFLADPDRTFRTTLSIMLRTNHLGTGEAPKVHPVVAETARELMNQSENELSGVLS
;
A
#
# COMPACT_ATOMS: atom_id res chain seq x y z
N THR A 1 46.37 -15.97 -5.71
CA THR A 1 45.59 -15.30 -6.77
C THR A 1 44.21 -15.05 -6.26
N PHE A 2 43.87 -13.81 -6.01
CA PHE A 2 42.53 -13.41 -5.58
C PHE A 2 41.67 -13.10 -6.80
N GLY A 3 40.89 -14.10 -7.27
CA GLY A 3 39.88 -13.93 -8.31
C GLY A 3 40.43 -14.06 -9.73
N SER A 4 39.54 -14.39 -10.66
CA SER A 4 39.76 -14.47 -12.10
C SER A 4 39.08 -13.32 -12.85
N ALA A 5 38.83 -12.18 -12.18
CA ALA A 5 38.17 -11.03 -12.77
C ALA A 5 39.02 -10.44 -13.90
N ARG A 6 38.38 -10.17 -15.04
CA ARG A 6 38.95 -9.47 -16.20
C ARG A 6 37.88 -8.58 -16.84
N TRP A 7 38.31 -7.68 -17.68
CA TRP A 7 37.37 -6.94 -18.49
C TRP A 7 36.66 -7.83 -19.49
N ALA A 8 35.33 -7.63 -19.64
CA ALA A 8 34.52 -8.39 -20.56
C ALA A 8 34.86 -8.03 -22.02
N GLU A 9 35.07 -9.03 -22.85
CA GLU A 9 35.24 -8.89 -24.30
C GLU A 9 33.87 -9.06 -25.01
N GLY A 10 33.82 -8.78 -26.31
CA GLY A 10 32.61 -8.90 -27.11
C GLY A 10 31.99 -10.31 -27.09
N ARG A 11 32.79 -11.36 -26.91
CA ARG A 11 32.28 -12.73 -26.72
C ARG A 11 31.54 -12.90 -25.40
N ASP A 12 32.07 -12.30 -24.33
CA ASP A 12 31.46 -12.36 -23.00
C ASP A 12 30.15 -11.61 -22.97
N LEU A 13 30.11 -10.42 -23.59
CA LEU A 13 28.90 -9.62 -23.72
C LEU A 13 27.78 -10.38 -24.47
N ARG A 14 28.11 -11.07 -25.58
CA ARG A 14 27.13 -11.88 -26.29
C ARG A 14 26.63 -13.08 -25.48
N LYS A 15 27.46 -13.65 -24.60
CA LYS A 15 27.10 -14.76 -23.75
C LYS A 15 26.39 -14.34 -22.45
N SER A 16 26.52 -13.08 -22.05
CA SER A 16 25.98 -12.55 -20.78
C SER A 16 24.46 -12.55 -20.70
N GLY A 17 23.75 -12.62 -21.83
CA GLY A 17 22.30 -12.43 -21.87
C GLY A 17 21.83 -10.99 -21.64
N LEU A 18 22.74 -10.02 -21.58
CA LEU A 18 22.42 -8.62 -21.29
C LEU A 18 22.14 -7.76 -22.54
N LEU A 19 22.32 -8.30 -23.73
CA LEU A 19 22.02 -7.61 -24.99
C LEU A 19 20.53 -7.78 -25.36
N LYS A 20 19.66 -7.31 -24.47
CA LYS A 20 18.20 -7.41 -24.61
C LYS A 20 17.58 -6.12 -25.13
N PRO A 21 16.45 -6.20 -25.89
CA PRO A 21 15.76 -5.04 -26.41
C PRO A 21 15.04 -4.24 -25.28
N ALA A 22 14.62 -4.91 -24.22
CA ALA A 22 13.98 -4.34 -23.05
C ALA A 22 14.64 -4.88 -21.76
N GLY A 23 14.35 -4.25 -20.62
CA GLY A 23 14.88 -4.64 -19.33
C GLY A 23 15.43 -3.45 -18.54
N VAL A 24 15.87 -3.72 -17.32
CA VAL A 24 16.53 -2.73 -16.47
C VAL A 24 17.85 -2.33 -17.13
N PHE A 25 18.01 -1.04 -17.39
CA PHE A 25 19.21 -0.48 -18.02
C PHE A 25 20.39 -0.54 -17.06
N LEU A 26 21.46 -1.20 -17.45
CA LEU A 26 22.67 -1.37 -16.64
C LEU A 26 23.84 -0.50 -17.09
N GLY A 27 23.80 0.01 -18.32
CA GLY A 27 24.86 0.81 -18.88
C GLY A 27 25.11 0.53 -20.34
N GLN A 28 26.33 0.89 -20.81
CA GLN A 28 26.75 0.70 -22.19
C GLN A 28 28.16 0.05 -22.23
N ALA A 29 28.33 -0.89 -23.12
CA ALA A 29 29.65 -1.47 -23.41
C ALA A 29 29.79 -1.70 -24.92
N GLN A 30 30.95 -1.32 -25.49
CA GLN A 30 31.27 -1.50 -26.91
C GLN A 30 30.15 -1.02 -27.87
N GLY A 31 29.54 0.13 -27.56
CA GLY A 31 28.45 0.72 -28.36
C GLY A 31 27.07 0.06 -28.17
N SER A 32 26.96 -0.97 -27.37
CA SER A 32 25.69 -1.68 -27.10
C SER A 32 25.17 -1.36 -25.70
N TYR A 33 23.85 -1.16 -25.58
CA TYR A 33 23.19 -1.05 -24.28
C TYR A 33 23.05 -2.41 -23.61
N LEU A 34 23.36 -2.44 -22.31
CA LEU A 34 23.21 -3.63 -21.48
C LEU A 34 21.92 -3.50 -20.68
N ARG A 35 21.06 -4.51 -20.76
CA ARG A 35 19.79 -4.57 -20.04
C ARG A 35 19.60 -5.93 -19.42
N HIS A 36 19.09 -5.92 -18.19
CA HIS A 36 18.70 -7.13 -17.48
C HIS A 36 17.19 -7.35 -17.61
N ASP A 37 16.79 -8.48 -18.19
CA ASP A 37 15.41 -8.89 -18.45
C ASP A 37 15.11 -10.24 -17.78
N GLY A 38 15.56 -10.39 -16.56
CA GLY A 38 15.32 -11.59 -15.73
C GLY A 38 14.50 -11.28 -14.50
N PRO A 39 14.12 -12.31 -13.73
CA PRO A 39 13.38 -12.14 -12.48
C PRO A 39 14.25 -11.65 -11.31
N ASP A 40 15.55 -11.55 -11.50
CA ASP A 40 16.48 -11.18 -10.44
C ASP A 40 16.43 -9.67 -10.14
N HIS A 41 16.65 -9.32 -8.89
CA HIS A 41 16.73 -7.92 -8.47
C HIS A 41 18.04 -7.28 -8.91
N VAL A 42 17.96 -6.02 -9.31
CA VAL A 42 19.15 -5.21 -9.61
C VAL A 42 19.40 -4.26 -8.45
N MET A 43 20.60 -4.30 -7.88
CA MET A 43 21.04 -3.41 -6.83
C MET A 43 22.26 -2.60 -7.26
N ALA A 44 22.17 -1.26 -7.10
CA ALA A 44 23.26 -0.35 -7.45
C ALA A 44 23.80 0.38 -6.22
N PHE A 45 25.09 0.19 -5.93
CA PHE A 45 25.80 0.89 -4.85
C PHE A 45 26.65 1.99 -5.44
N ALA A 46 26.40 3.22 -5.03
CA ALA A 46 27.23 4.34 -5.45
C ALA A 46 26.98 5.55 -4.53
N PRO A 47 27.97 6.44 -4.32
CA PRO A 47 27.82 7.64 -3.52
C PRO A 47 26.71 8.57 -4.01
N THR A 48 26.34 9.53 -3.16
CA THR A 48 25.44 10.61 -3.57
C THR A 48 26.05 11.40 -4.71
N ARG A 49 25.23 11.83 -5.67
CA ARG A 49 25.63 12.56 -6.90
C ARG A 49 26.56 11.78 -7.85
N SER A 50 26.65 10.46 -7.73
CA SER A 50 27.42 9.60 -8.63
C SER A 50 26.74 9.33 -10.00
N GLY A 51 25.57 9.89 -10.25
CA GLY A 51 24.86 9.68 -11.50
C GLY A 51 23.94 8.46 -11.54
N LYS A 52 23.65 7.78 -10.42
CA LYS A 52 22.73 6.61 -10.39
C LYS A 52 21.38 6.90 -11.03
N GLY A 53 20.76 8.03 -10.69
CA GLY A 53 19.47 8.45 -11.26
C GLY A 53 19.55 8.61 -12.76
N VAL A 54 20.48 9.46 -13.21
CA VAL A 54 20.64 9.79 -14.64
C VAL A 54 21.17 8.61 -15.45
N GLY A 55 22.04 7.78 -14.86
CA GLY A 55 22.72 6.70 -15.58
C GLY A 55 21.98 5.36 -15.58
N LEU A 56 21.09 5.10 -14.63
CA LEU A 56 20.39 3.83 -14.49
C LEU A 56 18.86 3.99 -14.43
N VAL A 57 18.36 4.84 -13.52
CA VAL A 57 16.91 4.94 -13.27
C VAL A 57 16.19 5.61 -14.43
N VAL A 58 16.62 6.80 -14.84
CA VAL A 58 15.98 7.54 -15.93
C VAL A 58 16.03 6.76 -17.26
N PRO A 59 17.18 6.20 -17.71
CA PRO A 59 17.21 5.38 -18.92
C PRO A 59 16.31 4.14 -18.83
N THR A 60 16.22 3.52 -17.65
CA THR A 60 15.28 2.41 -17.44
C THR A 60 13.85 2.89 -17.63
N LEU A 61 13.43 3.96 -16.96
CA LEU A 61 12.07 4.48 -17.04
C LEU A 61 11.67 4.91 -18.46
N LEU A 62 12.60 5.48 -19.22
CA LEU A 62 12.36 5.89 -20.61
C LEU A 62 12.26 4.72 -21.59
N SER A 63 12.87 3.57 -21.26
CA SER A 63 12.91 2.39 -22.15
C SER A 63 12.10 1.18 -21.66
N TRP A 64 11.54 1.23 -20.45
CA TRP A 64 10.75 0.16 -19.87
C TRP A 64 9.31 0.15 -20.43
N PRO A 65 8.88 -0.90 -21.15
CA PRO A 65 7.59 -0.90 -21.84
C PRO A 65 6.40 -1.33 -20.95
N HIS A 66 6.67 -1.84 -19.75
CA HIS A 66 5.65 -2.40 -18.86
C HIS A 66 5.33 -1.48 -17.68
N SER A 67 4.41 -1.92 -16.84
CA SER A 67 4.05 -1.22 -15.60
C SER A 67 5.26 -1.05 -14.69
N VAL A 68 5.30 0.06 -13.96
CA VAL A 68 6.39 0.38 -13.02
C VAL A 68 5.84 1.15 -11.83
N LEU A 69 6.36 0.82 -10.65
CA LEU A 69 6.18 1.59 -9.43
C LEU A 69 7.51 2.26 -9.07
N VAL A 70 7.50 3.57 -8.88
CA VAL A 70 8.70 4.37 -8.60
C VAL A 70 8.56 5.08 -7.27
N HIS A 71 9.47 4.80 -6.33
CA HIS A 71 9.59 5.58 -5.10
C HIS A 71 10.48 6.80 -5.38
N ASP A 72 9.86 7.96 -5.58
CA ASP A 72 10.50 9.20 -6.04
C ASP A 72 10.28 10.35 -5.06
N ILE A 73 11.03 10.35 -3.96
CA ILE A 73 10.88 11.31 -2.84
C ILE A 73 11.02 12.78 -3.32
N LYS A 74 11.82 13.03 -4.36
CA LYS A 74 12.09 14.39 -4.86
C LYS A 74 11.25 14.78 -6.06
N GLY A 75 10.53 13.84 -6.68
CA GLY A 75 9.77 14.06 -7.89
C GLY A 75 10.64 14.26 -9.16
N GLU A 76 11.97 14.05 -9.08
CA GLU A 76 12.88 14.23 -10.22
C GLU A 76 12.61 13.22 -11.33
N ASN A 77 12.37 11.96 -10.99
CA ASN A 77 12.05 10.93 -11.98
C ASN A 77 10.71 11.23 -12.68
N TRP A 78 9.70 11.65 -11.89
CA TRP A 78 8.43 12.07 -12.44
C TRP A 78 8.58 13.20 -13.46
N GLN A 79 9.29 14.26 -13.10
CA GLN A 79 9.50 15.42 -13.99
C GLN A 79 10.21 15.05 -15.29
N LEU A 80 11.18 14.14 -15.21
CA LEU A 80 12.01 13.77 -16.37
C LEU A 80 11.37 12.73 -17.30
N THR A 81 10.45 11.89 -16.78
CA THR A 81 10.02 10.69 -17.53
C THR A 81 8.52 10.57 -17.73
N SER A 82 7.68 11.23 -16.92
CA SER A 82 6.23 11.05 -16.98
C SER A 82 5.63 11.54 -18.30
N GLY A 83 6.11 12.65 -18.84
CA GLY A 83 5.64 13.17 -20.13
C GLY A 83 5.84 12.17 -21.27
N TRP A 84 7.02 11.58 -21.38
CA TRP A 84 7.29 10.50 -22.36
C TRP A 84 6.45 9.25 -22.08
N ARG A 85 6.39 8.83 -20.83
CA ARG A 85 5.65 7.63 -20.47
C ARG A 85 4.14 7.76 -20.69
N SER A 86 3.58 8.95 -20.55
CA SER A 86 2.14 9.20 -20.76
C SER A 86 1.70 8.95 -22.21
N GLU A 87 2.62 8.93 -23.18
CA GLU A 87 2.31 8.59 -24.57
C GLU A 87 1.85 7.13 -24.77
N PHE A 88 2.20 6.23 -23.84
CA PHE A 88 1.90 4.80 -23.96
C PHE A 88 1.44 4.13 -22.65
N SER A 89 1.41 4.84 -21.53
CA SER A 89 0.99 4.30 -20.25
C SER A 89 0.21 5.32 -19.42
N HIS A 90 -0.63 4.83 -18.50
CA HIS A 90 -1.32 5.68 -17.54
C HIS A 90 -0.38 6.02 -16.40
N CYS A 91 -0.02 7.31 -16.27
CA CYS A 91 0.89 7.78 -15.23
C CYS A 91 0.11 8.42 -14.07
N LEU A 92 0.34 7.92 -12.86
CA LEU A 92 -0.24 8.44 -11.63
C LEU A 92 0.88 8.90 -10.70
N ARG A 93 0.77 10.13 -10.20
CA ARG A 93 1.63 10.65 -9.13
C ARG A 93 0.84 10.63 -7.83
N PHE A 94 1.35 9.96 -6.82
CA PHE A 94 0.82 9.99 -5.48
C PHE A 94 1.77 10.77 -4.57
N ASP A 95 1.31 11.91 -4.11
CA ASP A 95 2.06 12.82 -3.22
C ASP A 95 1.08 13.41 -2.21
N PRO A 96 1.04 12.91 -0.95
CA PRO A 96 0.09 13.37 0.05
C PRO A 96 0.19 14.85 0.42
N THR A 97 1.27 15.53 0.02
CA THR A 97 1.49 16.96 0.28
C THR A 97 1.01 17.86 -0.85
N ASP A 98 0.61 17.29 -1.99
CA ASP A 98 0.18 18.04 -3.17
C ASP A 98 -1.33 17.82 -3.42
N VAL A 99 -2.10 18.90 -3.41
CA VAL A 99 -3.54 18.85 -3.67
C VAL A 99 -3.91 18.38 -5.09
N ALA A 100 -2.98 18.45 -6.04
CA ALA A 100 -3.14 17.95 -7.40
C ALA A 100 -2.74 16.48 -7.56
N SER A 101 -2.37 15.81 -6.46
CA SER A 101 -1.97 14.40 -6.45
C SER A 101 -3.14 13.48 -6.81
N ALA A 102 -2.83 12.33 -7.37
CA ALA A 102 -3.78 11.23 -7.43
C ALA A 102 -4.23 10.84 -6.01
N HIS A 103 -5.50 10.50 -5.86
CA HIS A 103 -6.05 10.02 -4.60
C HIS A 103 -6.08 8.49 -4.57
N PHE A 104 -5.71 7.92 -3.44
CA PHE A 104 -5.79 6.49 -3.20
C PHE A 104 -6.72 6.19 -2.01
N ASN A 105 -7.71 5.36 -2.23
CA ASN A 105 -8.61 4.90 -1.18
C ASN A 105 -8.43 3.39 -0.96
N PRO A 106 -7.72 2.97 0.10
CA PRO A 106 -7.45 1.55 0.33
C PRO A 106 -8.72 0.71 0.54
N LEU A 107 -9.82 1.31 0.98
CA LEU A 107 -11.07 0.58 1.16
C LEU A 107 -11.71 0.12 -0.15
N MET A 108 -11.35 0.73 -1.29
CA MET A 108 -11.81 0.31 -2.62
C MET A 108 -11.09 -0.94 -3.12
N GLU A 109 -9.95 -1.30 -2.52
CA GLU A 109 -9.18 -2.50 -2.87
C GLU A 109 -9.65 -3.75 -2.10
N VAL A 110 -10.58 -3.60 -1.16
CA VAL A 110 -11.12 -4.72 -0.38
C VAL A 110 -11.96 -5.63 -1.28
N ARG A 111 -11.54 -6.87 -1.42
CA ARG A 111 -12.24 -7.90 -2.20
C ARG A 111 -13.39 -8.47 -1.40
N ARG A 112 -14.62 -8.13 -1.78
CA ARG A 112 -15.83 -8.60 -1.11
C ARG A 112 -15.93 -10.13 -1.10
N GLY A 113 -16.46 -10.68 -0.02
CA GLY A 113 -16.68 -12.11 0.16
C GLY A 113 -15.55 -12.78 0.96
N PRO A 114 -15.02 -13.96 0.55
CA PRO A 114 -14.12 -14.77 1.40
C PRO A 114 -12.83 -14.08 1.83
N CYS A 115 -12.39 -13.06 1.09
CA CYS A 115 -11.14 -12.36 1.35
C CYS A 115 -11.32 -11.04 2.13
N GLU A 116 -12.55 -10.54 2.27
CA GLU A 116 -12.80 -9.18 2.78
C GLU A 116 -12.25 -8.93 4.19
N VAL A 117 -12.45 -9.88 5.09
CA VAL A 117 -11.96 -9.74 6.48
C VAL A 117 -10.44 -9.66 6.51
N ARG A 118 -9.77 -10.52 5.76
CA ARG A 118 -8.29 -10.51 5.68
C ARG A 118 -7.77 -9.22 5.04
N ASP A 119 -8.42 -8.75 3.97
CA ASP A 119 -8.01 -7.52 3.31
C ASP A 119 -8.18 -6.30 4.23
N VAL A 120 -9.27 -6.26 5.00
CA VAL A 120 -9.51 -5.23 6.02
C VAL A 120 -8.54 -5.33 7.18
N GLN A 121 -8.21 -6.55 7.65
CA GLN A 121 -7.18 -6.77 8.68
C GLN A 121 -5.83 -6.21 8.23
N ASN A 122 -5.40 -6.50 7.00
CA ASN A 122 -4.14 -5.96 6.47
C ASN A 122 -4.13 -4.41 6.47
N ILE A 123 -5.26 -3.77 6.15
CA ILE A 123 -5.37 -2.30 6.21
C ILE A 123 -5.29 -1.82 7.65
N ALA A 124 -5.99 -2.47 8.58
CA ALA A 124 -6.00 -2.12 9.99
C ALA A 124 -4.61 -2.29 10.62
N ASP A 125 -3.90 -3.39 10.35
CA ASP A 125 -2.54 -3.65 10.82
C ASP A 125 -1.58 -2.51 10.44
N ILE A 126 -1.63 -2.07 9.17
CA ILE A 126 -0.78 -0.98 8.68
C ILE A 126 -1.13 0.36 9.37
N LEU A 127 -2.39 0.60 9.69
CA LEU A 127 -2.84 1.84 10.33
C LEU A 127 -2.50 1.86 11.83
N VAL A 128 -2.64 0.73 12.52
CA VAL A 128 -2.42 0.62 13.96
C VAL A 128 -0.93 0.51 14.29
N ASP A 129 -0.18 -0.31 13.56
CA ASP A 129 1.27 -0.47 13.78
C ASP A 129 2.06 -0.41 12.46
N PRO A 130 2.22 0.77 11.87
CA PRO A 130 2.90 0.94 10.58
C PRO A 130 4.37 0.54 10.59
N GLN A 131 4.98 0.36 11.76
CA GLN A 131 6.39 -0.01 11.91
C GLN A 131 6.63 -1.41 12.46
N GLY A 132 5.58 -2.12 12.90
CA GLY A 132 5.69 -3.43 13.52
C GLY A 132 6.45 -3.43 14.84
N LYS A 133 6.40 -2.32 15.61
CA LYS A 133 7.22 -2.10 16.81
C LYS A 133 6.45 -2.08 18.13
N LEU A 134 5.13 -2.15 18.09
CA LEU A 134 4.28 -2.02 19.28
C LEU A 134 4.13 -3.32 20.09
N GLY A 135 5.03 -4.29 19.93
CA GLY A 135 4.97 -5.62 20.55
C GLY A 135 4.71 -5.65 22.07
N ASP A 136 5.20 -4.67 22.83
CA ASP A 136 4.97 -4.60 24.30
C ASP A 136 3.59 -4.05 24.69
N LEU A 137 2.85 -3.46 23.75
CA LEU A 137 1.49 -2.94 23.92
C LEU A 137 0.44 -3.89 23.31
N GLY A 138 0.79 -5.16 23.07
CA GLY A 138 0.06 -6.14 22.27
C GLY A 138 -1.45 -6.18 22.53
N HIS A 139 -1.88 -6.19 23.80
CA HIS A 139 -3.30 -6.26 24.14
C HIS A 139 -4.12 -5.05 23.64
N TRP A 140 -3.57 -3.83 23.75
CA TRP A 140 -4.25 -2.62 23.29
C TRP A 140 -4.21 -2.49 21.78
N VAL A 141 -3.11 -2.86 21.17
CA VAL A 141 -2.93 -2.92 19.71
C VAL A 141 -3.93 -3.91 19.10
N ASP A 142 -4.07 -5.12 19.68
CA ASP A 142 -5.01 -6.12 19.20
C ASP A 142 -6.46 -5.63 19.28
N LYS A 143 -6.83 -4.94 20.36
CA LYS A 143 -8.16 -4.38 20.53
C LYS A 143 -8.44 -3.22 19.60
N ALA A 144 -7.48 -2.31 19.41
CA ALA A 144 -7.59 -1.22 18.46
C ALA A 144 -7.72 -1.74 17.02
N ASN A 145 -6.95 -2.76 16.68
CA ASN A 145 -7.03 -3.45 15.40
C ASN A 145 -8.42 -4.09 15.20
N SER A 146 -8.90 -4.86 16.18
CA SER A 146 -10.23 -5.48 16.15
C SER A 146 -11.33 -4.43 15.97
N LEU A 147 -11.29 -3.31 16.71
CA LEU A 147 -12.21 -2.20 16.55
C LEU A 147 -12.17 -1.64 15.14
N LEU A 148 -10.98 -1.36 14.63
CA LEU A 148 -10.81 -0.76 13.31
C LEU A 148 -11.32 -1.70 12.20
N VAL A 149 -11.05 -3.01 12.30
CA VAL A 149 -11.59 -4.02 11.39
C VAL A 149 -13.12 -4.01 11.40
N GLY A 150 -13.74 -4.03 12.57
CA GLY A 150 -15.20 -4.00 12.72
C GLY A 150 -15.81 -2.74 12.11
N VAL A 151 -15.22 -1.57 12.35
CA VAL A 151 -15.73 -0.29 11.84
C VAL A 151 -15.49 -0.14 10.33
N ILE A 152 -14.35 -0.57 9.82
CA ILE A 152 -14.11 -0.56 8.37
C ILE A 152 -15.14 -1.44 7.66
N LEU A 153 -15.39 -2.65 8.15
CA LEU A 153 -16.43 -3.53 7.58
C LEU A 153 -17.81 -2.89 7.67
N HIS A 154 -18.16 -2.25 8.80
CA HIS A 154 -19.42 -1.52 8.93
C HIS A 154 -19.54 -0.43 7.85
N VAL A 155 -18.53 0.44 7.71
CA VAL A 155 -18.51 1.51 6.71
C VAL A 155 -18.61 0.96 5.29
N LEU A 156 -17.89 -0.11 5.00
CA LEU A 156 -17.94 -0.76 3.68
C LEU A 156 -19.33 -1.26 3.31
N TYR A 157 -20.12 -1.73 4.26
CA TYR A 157 -21.44 -2.30 4.02
C TYR A 157 -22.58 -1.29 4.17
N ALA A 158 -22.52 -0.45 5.19
CA ALA A 158 -23.64 0.37 5.63
C ALA A 158 -23.59 1.84 5.19
N GLU A 159 -22.38 2.39 5.02
CA GLU A 159 -22.23 3.81 4.74
C GLU A 159 -22.19 4.11 3.25
N ARG A 160 -22.61 5.33 2.87
CA ARG A 160 -22.52 5.77 1.46
C ARG A 160 -21.08 6.05 1.06
N GLU A 161 -20.36 6.75 1.92
CA GLU A 161 -18.95 7.10 1.72
C GLU A 161 -18.05 6.02 2.32
N LYS A 162 -17.33 5.31 1.47
CA LYS A 162 -16.46 4.18 1.85
C LYS A 162 -15.02 4.64 1.90
N THR A 163 -14.70 5.50 2.86
CA THR A 163 -13.38 6.12 3.02
C THR A 163 -12.86 6.00 4.44
N LEU A 164 -11.54 6.10 4.63
CA LEU A 164 -10.94 6.17 5.97
C LEU A 164 -11.39 7.43 6.73
N ALA A 165 -11.65 8.53 6.03
CA ALA A 165 -12.23 9.72 6.64
C ALA A 165 -13.61 9.44 7.24
N ARG A 166 -14.45 8.62 6.55
CA ARG A 166 -15.74 8.19 7.09
C ARG A 166 -15.58 7.26 8.28
N VAL A 167 -14.61 6.34 8.24
CA VAL A 167 -14.27 5.49 9.41
C VAL A 167 -13.94 6.35 10.63
N ALA A 168 -13.07 7.33 10.47
CA ALA A 168 -12.70 8.26 11.56
C ALA A 168 -13.90 9.06 12.06
N SER A 169 -14.69 9.67 11.18
CA SER A 169 -15.87 10.45 11.57
C SER A 169 -16.99 9.58 12.17
N PHE A 170 -17.09 8.30 11.78
CA PHE A 170 -18.04 7.36 12.40
C PHE A 170 -17.66 7.02 13.84
N LEU A 171 -16.37 6.92 14.15
CA LEU A 171 -15.87 6.67 15.51
C LEU A 171 -15.93 7.93 16.39
N ALA A 172 -15.57 9.08 15.85
CA ALA A 172 -15.41 10.34 16.56
C ALA A 172 -16.64 11.27 16.44
N ASP A 173 -17.82 10.71 16.20
CA ASP A 173 -19.07 11.48 16.09
C ASP A 173 -19.39 12.16 17.43
N PRO A 174 -19.42 13.52 17.50
CA PRO A 174 -19.60 14.24 18.74
C PRO A 174 -21.04 14.17 19.29
N ASP A 175 -22.01 13.82 18.44
CA ASP A 175 -23.43 13.79 18.80
C ASP A 175 -23.85 12.46 19.45
N ARG A 176 -22.92 11.52 19.62
CA ARG A 176 -23.22 10.22 20.19
C ARG A 176 -22.08 9.64 21.03
N THR A 177 -22.43 8.83 22.02
CA THR A 177 -21.46 8.10 22.81
C THR A 177 -20.86 6.93 22.01
N PHE A 178 -19.67 6.50 22.36
CA PHE A 178 -19.05 5.30 21.77
C PHE A 178 -19.93 4.04 21.88
N ARG A 179 -20.62 3.86 23.05
CA ARG A 179 -21.59 2.76 23.22
C ARG A 179 -22.77 2.85 22.24
N THR A 180 -23.20 4.04 21.91
CA THR A 180 -24.24 4.25 20.88
C THR A 180 -23.71 3.85 19.51
N THR A 181 -22.46 4.18 19.19
CA THR A 181 -21.80 3.76 17.95
C THR A 181 -21.75 2.23 17.83
N LEU A 182 -21.35 1.52 18.89
CA LEU A 182 -21.35 0.05 18.91
C LEU A 182 -22.78 -0.52 18.76
N SER A 183 -23.78 0.12 19.38
CA SER A 183 -25.19 -0.29 19.23
C SER A 183 -25.70 -0.15 17.80
N ILE A 184 -25.27 0.90 17.08
CA ILE A 184 -25.59 1.08 15.66
C ILE A 184 -24.98 -0.07 14.86
N MET A 185 -23.72 -0.40 15.07
CA MET A 185 -23.05 -1.53 14.40
C MET A 185 -23.82 -2.84 14.58
N LEU A 186 -24.34 -3.11 15.80
CA LEU A 186 -25.09 -4.31 16.13
C LEU A 186 -26.49 -4.39 15.51
N ARG A 187 -27.09 -3.26 15.15
CA ARG A 187 -28.46 -3.19 14.63
C ARG A 187 -28.52 -3.00 13.13
N THR A 188 -27.39 -2.67 12.52
CA THR A 188 -27.32 -2.37 11.09
C THR A 188 -27.41 -3.64 10.25
N ASN A 189 -28.25 -3.59 9.21
CA ASN A 189 -28.32 -4.67 8.23
C ASN A 189 -27.15 -4.57 7.24
N HIS A 190 -26.14 -5.43 7.38
CA HIS A 190 -24.97 -5.45 6.49
C HIS A 190 -25.15 -6.41 5.32
N LEU A 191 -25.76 -7.58 5.57
CA LEU A 191 -25.78 -8.70 4.63
C LEU A 191 -27.19 -9.18 4.26
N GLY A 192 -28.23 -8.63 4.91
CA GLY A 192 -29.59 -9.11 4.71
C GLY A 192 -30.30 -8.44 3.53
N THR A 193 -31.11 -9.20 2.84
CA THR A 193 -32.01 -8.75 1.76
C THR A 193 -33.47 -8.73 2.16
N GLY A 194 -33.79 -9.12 3.41
CA GLY A 194 -35.13 -9.26 3.93
C GLY A 194 -35.45 -8.32 5.09
N GLU A 195 -36.62 -8.51 5.72
CA GLU A 195 -37.13 -7.70 6.83
C GLU A 195 -36.30 -7.83 8.13
N ALA A 196 -35.60 -8.97 8.33
CA ALA A 196 -34.71 -9.17 9.47
C ALA A 196 -33.28 -8.67 9.15
N PRO A 197 -32.73 -7.76 9.94
CA PRO A 197 -31.35 -7.30 9.74
C PRO A 197 -30.38 -8.46 9.93
N LYS A 198 -29.48 -8.63 8.97
CA LYS A 198 -28.38 -9.60 9.05
C LYS A 198 -27.07 -8.85 9.24
N VAL A 199 -26.62 -8.78 10.47
CA VAL A 199 -25.37 -8.11 10.84
C VAL A 199 -24.19 -8.95 10.33
N HIS A 200 -23.15 -8.29 9.85
CA HIS A 200 -21.89 -8.96 9.49
C HIS A 200 -21.28 -9.61 10.73
N PRO A 201 -20.90 -10.92 10.71
CA PRO A 201 -20.44 -11.64 11.90
C PRO A 201 -19.31 -10.94 12.65
N VAL A 202 -18.26 -10.52 11.94
CA VAL A 202 -17.09 -9.84 12.53
C VAL A 202 -17.49 -8.49 13.14
N VAL A 203 -18.37 -7.72 12.48
CA VAL A 203 -18.88 -6.45 13.03
C VAL A 203 -19.64 -6.70 14.35
N ALA A 204 -20.47 -7.75 14.39
CA ALA A 204 -21.23 -8.10 15.59
C ALA A 204 -20.33 -8.59 16.73
N GLU A 205 -19.31 -9.38 16.43
CA GLU A 205 -18.34 -9.89 17.39
C GLU A 205 -17.55 -8.74 18.03
N THR A 206 -16.93 -7.90 17.21
CA THR A 206 -16.19 -6.71 17.68
C THR A 206 -17.07 -5.80 18.54
N ALA A 207 -18.26 -5.47 18.08
CA ALA A 207 -19.12 -4.56 18.83
C ALA A 207 -19.59 -5.14 20.16
N ARG A 208 -19.88 -6.46 20.24
CA ARG A 208 -20.23 -7.13 21.51
C ARG A 208 -19.05 -7.20 22.47
N GLU A 209 -17.87 -7.56 22.00
CA GLU A 209 -16.65 -7.61 22.80
C GLU A 209 -16.41 -6.26 23.49
N LEU A 210 -16.42 -5.18 22.71
CA LEU A 210 -16.17 -3.83 23.22
C LEU A 210 -17.31 -3.32 24.12
N MET A 211 -18.56 -3.68 23.86
CA MET A 211 -19.67 -3.31 24.74
C MET A 211 -19.56 -3.92 26.14
N ASN A 212 -18.92 -5.08 26.29
CA ASN A 212 -18.72 -5.78 27.56
C ASN A 212 -17.51 -5.27 28.35
N GLN A 213 -16.71 -4.35 27.79
CA GLN A 213 -15.55 -3.78 28.48
C GLN A 213 -15.92 -2.65 29.43
N SER A 214 -15.08 -2.45 30.45
CA SER A 214 -15.17 -1.31 31.35
C SER A 214 -14.86 0.03 30.63
N GLU A 215 -15.30 1.14 31.19
CA GLU A 215 -15.03 2.47 30.62
C GLU A 215 -13.53 2.80 30.58
N ASN A 216 -12.78 2.31 31.57
CA ASN A 216 -11.31 2.49 31.62
C ASN A 216 -10.60 1.74 30.47
N GLU A 217 -11.05 0.51 30.17
CA GLU A 217 -10.52 -0.28 29.04
C GLU A 217 -10.88 0.36 27.69
N LEU A 218 -12.11 0.85 27.54
CA LEU A 218 -12.52 1.54 26.31
C LEU A 218 -11.72 2.82 26.06
N SER A 219 -11.39 3.57 27.11
CA SER A 219 -10.56 4.77 27.00
C SER A 219 -9.15 4.46 26.49
N GLY A 220 -8.56 3.33 26.89
CA GLY A 220 -7.26 2.88 26.40
C GLY A 220 -7.26 2.39 24.93
N VAL A 221 -8.40 1.92 24.43
CA VAL A 221 -8.54 1.52 23.01
C VAL A 221 -8.69 2.73 22.09
N LEU A 222 -9.22 3.85 22.61
CA LEU A 222 -9.52 5.07 21.85
C LEU A 222 -8.40 6.13 21.92
N SER A 223 -7.43 5.95 22.80
CA SER A 223 -6.26 6.84 22.98
C SER A 223 -5.13 6.48 22.04
#